data_a2683f7f44627c8747820927dc609cf9
#
_entry.id   a2683f7f44627c8747820927dc609cf9
#
_cell.length_a   1.000
_cell.length_b   1.000
_cell.length_c   1.000
_cell.angle_alpha   90.00
_cell.angle_beta   90.00
_cell.angle_gamma   90.00
#
_symmetry.space_group_name_H-M   'P 1'
#
loop_
_entity.id
_entity.type
_entity.pdbx_description
1 polymer ?
#
loop_
_entity_poly.entity_id
_entity_poly.type
_entity_poly.pdbx_seq_one_letter_code
_entity_poly.pdbx_strand_id
1 'polypeptide(L)'
;DADTGYGNELNVTRTVREYERAGIAAIHIEDQASPKRCGHLDGKELIPLNEYVAKIRAAAAARHDPNFVIIARTDANAVTGFEDSINRANTALANGADIAFVEAPKTIDEVTAIPKRVKGPCLLNVVTGGITPDLNMADARDMGYRIAILPSLLTSAIMSACDKALADFKSTDMPPNSAHLPSVGDRFARFRADYWNEIRTKFHSS
;
A
#
# COMPACT_ATOMS: atom_id res chain seq x y z
N ASP A 1 -3.21 -1.95 -4.52
CA ASP A 1 -2.19 -1.51 -5.50
C ASP A 1 -2.69 -1.81 -6.90
N ALA A 2 -2.78 -0.80 -7.75
CA ALA A 2 -3.12 -0.95 -9.17
C ALA A 2 -1.94 -0.57 -10.09
N ASP A 3 -0.71 -0.62 -9.57
CA ASP A 3 0.51 -0.29 -10.32
C ASP A 3 0.38 1.05 -11.07
N THR A 4 0.67 1.04 -12.36
CA THR A 4 0.51 2.23 -13.25
C THR A 4 -0.88 2.31 -13.89
N GLY A 5 -1.85 1.49 -13.44
CA GLY A 5 -3.17 1.32 -14.05
C GLY A 5 -3.19 0.34 -15.23
N TYR A 6 -2.11 -0.44 -15.38
CA TYR A 6 -1.92 -1.52 -16.37
C TYR A 6 -1.96 -1.07 -17.83
N GLY A 7 -1.62 0.16 -18.10
CA GLY A 7 -1.52 0.72 -19.46
C GLY A 7 -1.89 2.20 -19.51
N ASN A 8 -2.54 2.61 -20.61
CA ASN A 8 -3.01 3.99 -20.79
C ASN A 8 -4.37 4.23 -20.12
N GLU A 9 -5.00 5.37 -20.40
CA GLU A 9 -6.30 5.79 -19.84
C GLU A 9 -7.44 4.80 -20.12
N LEU A 10 -7.38 4.03 -21.23
CA LEU A 10 -8.38 3.00 -21.54
C LEU A 10 -8.24 1.80 -20.60
N ASN A 11 -7.01 1.38 -20.32
CA ASN A 11 -6.72 0.31 -19.35
C ASN A 11 -7.11 0.75 -17.94
N VAL A 12 -6.78 1.97 -17.54
CA VAL A 12 -7.17 2.55 -16.24
C VAL A 12 -8.69 2.54 -16.08
N THR A 13 -9.44 2.94 -17.10
CA THR A 13 -10.90 2.89 -17.10
C THR A 13 -11.43 1.48 -16.81
N ARG A 14 -10.87 0.47 -17.46
CA ARG A 14 -11.21 -0.93 -17.20
C ARG A 14 -10.81 -1.35 -15.78
N THR A 15 -9.61 -1.02 -15.37
CA THR A 15 -9.07 -1.35 -14.05
C THR A 15 -10.00 -0.85 -12.93
N VAL A 16 -10.38 0.41 -12.95
CA VAL A 16 -11.30 0.98 -11.95
C VAL A 16 -12.61 0.18 -11.90
N ARG A 17 -13.24 -0.07 -13.04
CA ARG A 17 -14.51 -0.81 -13.11
C ARG A 17 -14.41 -2.25 -12.59
N GLU A 18 -13.31 -2.93 -12.88
CA GLU A 18 -13.10 -4.31 -12.40
C GLU A 18 -12.85 -4.35 -10.88
N TYR A 19 -12.04 -3.42 -10.34
CA TYR A 19 -11.79 -3.34 -8.91
C TYR A 19 -13.05 -2.94 -8.12
N GLU A 20 -13.80 -1.97 -8.63
CA GLU A 20 -15.08 -1.55 -8.04
C GLU A 20 -16.10 -2.71 -8.04
N ARG A 21 -16.23 -3.45 -9.15
CA ARG A 21 -17.08 -4.64 -9.25
C ARG A 21 -16.67 -5.74 -8.27
N ALA A 22 -15.37 -5.87 -8.00
CA ALA A 22 -14.84 -6.81 -7.01
C ALA A 22 -15.05 -6.36 -5.56
N GLY A 23 -15.65 -5.20 -5.31
CA GLY A 23 -15.93 -4.68 -3.96
C GLY A 23 -14.72 -4.03 -3.29
N ILE A 24 -13.70 -3.63 -4.06
CA ILE A 24 -12.55 -2.88 -3.54
C ILE A 24 -12.99 -1.45 -3.23
N ALA A 25 -12.58 -0.92 -2.08
CA ALA A 25 -12.97 0.43 -1.63
C ALA A 25 -12.06 1.55 -2.17
N ALA A 26 -10.81 1.23 -2.48
CA ALA A 26 -9.82 2.21 -2.93
C ALA A 26 -8.73 1.55 -3.76
N ILE A 27 -8.17 2.28 -4.72
CA ILE A 27 -6.94 1.89 -5.44
C ILE A 27 -5.94 3.03 -5.46
N HIS A 28 -4.65 2.71 -5.57
CA HIS A 28 -3.68 3.72 -5.97
C HIS A 28 -3.13 3.42 -7.38
N ILE A 29 -2.86 4.51 -8.10
CA ILE A 29 -2.27 4.49 -9.45
C ILE A 29 -1.04 5.40 -9.42
N GLU A 30 0.10 4.90 -9.91
CA GLU A 30 1.36 5.64 -9.90
C GLU A 30 1.77 6.17 -11.27
N ASP A 31 2.62 7.21 -11.27
CA ASP A 31 3.11 7.92 -12.45
C ASP A 31 4.40 7.33 -13.05
N GLN A 32 4.78 6.11 -12.67
CA GLN A 32 5.92 5.45 -13.28
C GLN A 32 5.62 4.96 -14.69
N ALA A 33 6.68 4.89 -15.53
CA ALA A 33 6.65 4.14 -16.78
C ALA A 33 6.57 2.63 -16.49
N SER A 34 5.84 1.89 -17.32
CA SER A 34 5.77 0.43 -17.20
C SER A 34 6.90 -0.26 -17.98
N PRO A 35 7.54 -1.30 -17.43
CA PRO A 35 7.28 -1.94 -16.14
C PRO A 35 7.82 -1.10 -14.96
N LYS A 36 7.00 -0.92 -13.94
CA LYS A 36 7.35 -0.11 -12.77
C LYS A 36 8.37 -0.81 -11.85
N ARG A 37 9.02 -0.04 -10.99
CA ARG A 37 9.91 -0.53 -9.93
C ARG A 37 9.38 -0.15 -8.55
N CYS A 38 9.85 -0.86 -7.52
CA CYS A 38 9.55 -0.48 -6.13
C CYS A 38 10.02 0.97 -5.87
N GLY A 39 9.18 1.77 -5.21
CA GLY A 39 9.45 3.18 -4.91
C GLY A 39 10.70 3.45 -4.09
N HIS A 40 11.15 2.44 -3.30
CA HIS A 40 12.39 2.52 -2.52
C HIS A 40 13.65 2.02 -3.28
N LEU A 41 13.55 1.65 -4.55
CA LEU A 41 14.66 1.24 -5.41
C LEU A 41 15.01 2.32 -6.44
N ASP A 42 16.25 2.29 -6.92
CA ASP A 42 16.72 3.18 -7.98
C ASP A 42 16.26 2.76 -9.38
N GLY A 43 16.43 3.67 -10.36
CA GLY A 43 16.19 3.42 -11.77
C GLY A 43 14.70 3.44 -12.16
N LYS A 44 13.89 4.20 -11.42
CA LYS A 44 12.53 4.54 -11.81
C LYS A 44 12.51 5.54 -12.96
N GLU A 45 11.52 5.40 -13.83
CA GLU A 45 11.24 6.36 -14.90
C GLU A 45 9.79 6.84 -14.75
N LEU A 46 9.55 8.12 -15.03
CA LEU A 46 8.22 8.71 -14.94
C LEU A 46 7.63 8.92 -16.32
N ILE A 47 6.33 8.75 -16.43
CA ILE A 47 5.58 9.24 -17.58
C ILE A 47 5.44 10.78 -17.51
N PRO A 48 5.27 11.46 -18.66
CA PRO A 48 4.94 12.88 -18.69
C PRO A 48 3.72 13.22 -17.82
N LEU A 49 3.74 14.40 -17.20
CA LEU A 49 2.65 14.83 -16.31
C LEU A 49 1.27 14.82 -16.98
N ASN A 50 1.19 15.21 -18.24
CA ASN A 50 -0.08 15.21 -19.00
C ASN A 50 -0.64 13.79 -19.20
N GLU A 51 0.20 12.78 -19.38
CA GLU A 51 -0.22 11.38 -19.48
C GLU A 51 -0.69 10.84 -18.12
N TYR A 52 0.02 11.18 -17.05
CA TYR A 52 -0.41 10.86 -15.70
C TYR A 52 -1.78 11.47 -15.37
N VAL A 53 -1.95 12.75 -15.69
CA VAL A 53 -3.23 13.45 -15.50
C VAL A 53 -4.36 12.82 -16.32
N ALA A 54 -4.08 12.38 -17.55
CA ALA A 54 -5.07 11.68 -18.39
C ALA A 54 -5.54 10.38 -17.71
N LYS A 55 -4.61 9.60 -17.11
CA LYS A 55 -4.95 8.40 -16.34
C LYS A 55 -5.82 8.72 -15.12
N ILE A 56 -5.48 9.75 -14.35
CA ILE A 56 -6.27 10.15 -13.17
C ILE A 56 -7.68 10.60 -13.56
N ARG A 57 -7.81 11.40 -14.62
CA ARG A 57 -9.13 11.80 -15.15
C ARG A 57 -9.96 10.59 -15.60
N ALA A 58 -9.32 9.65 -16.29
CA ALA A 58 -9.98 8.42 -16.72
C ALA A 58 -10.45 7.58 -15.52
N ALA A 59 -9.62 7.47 -14.47
CA ALA A 59 -9.99 6.79 -13.24
C ALA A 59 -11.20 7.46 -12.56
N ALA A 60 -11.17 8.78 -12.41
CA ALA A 60 -12.26 9.55 -11.81
C ALA A 60 -13.57 9.43 -12.59
N ALA A 61 -13.50 9.45 -13.92
CA ALA A 61 -14.66 9.30 -14.79
C ALA A 61 -15.19 7.85 -14.85
N ALA A 62 -14.36 6.86 -14.58
CA ALA A 62 -14.72 5.44 -14.69
C ALA A 62 -15.50 4.92 -13.50
N ARG A 63 -15.29 5.49 -12.29
CA ARG A 63 -15.94 5.04 -11.05
C ARG A 63 -17.45 5.32 -11.09
N HIS A 64 -18.25 4.39 -10.57
CA HIS A 64 -19.69 4.51 -10.42
C HIS A 64 -20.09 4.80 -8.97
N ASP A 65 -19.42 4.17 -8.01
CA ASP A 65 -19.62 4.44 -6.59
C ASP A 65 -18.85 5.70 -6.18
N PRO A 66 -19.52 6.77 -5.71
CA PRO A 66 -18.85 7.98 -5.25
C PRO A 66 -17.94 7.76 -4.03
N ASN A 67 -18.09 6.63 -3.32
CA ASN A 67 -17.24 6.25 -2.20
C ASN A 67 -15.98 5.47 -2.61
N PHE A 68 -15.87 5.05 -3.88
CA PHE A 68 -14.65 4.41 -4.37
C PHE A 68 -13.52 5.45 -4.46
N VAL A 69 -12.45 5.24 -3.70
CA VAL A 69 -11.38 6.22 -3.53
C VAL A 69 -10.25 6.00 -4.53
N ILE A 70 -9.86 7.07 -5.22
CA ILE A 70 -8.71 7.09 -6.13
C ILE A 70 -7.55 7.79 -5.46
N ILE A 71 -6.47 7.04 -5.21
CA ILE A 71 -5.23 7.53 -4.63
C ILE A 71 -4.22 7.75 -5.75
N ALA A 72 -3.78 8.98 -5.93
CA ALA A 72 -2.78 9.34 -6.92
C ALA A 72 -1.39 9.28 -6.29
N ARG A 73 -0.58 8.29 -6.71
CA ARG A 73 0.80 8.13 -6.29
C ARG A 73 1.75 8.79 -7.28
N THR A 74 2.77 9.46 -6.75
CA THR A 74 3.89 9.95 -7.54
C THR A 74 5.22 9.48 -6.96
N ASP A 75 6.09 8.99 -7.81
CA ASP A 75 7.47 8.61 -7.50
C ASP A 75 8.48 9.71 -7.87
N ALA A 76 8.00 10.91 -8.19
CA ALA A 76 8.81 12.03 -8.66
C ALA A 76 9.89 12.47 -7.67
N ASN A 77 9.68 12.28 -6.35
CA ASN A 77 10.69 12.66 -5.35
C ASN A 77 12.05 11.98 -5.59
N ALA A 78 12.03 10.75 -6.09
CA ALA A 78 13.26 10.02 -6.40
C ALA A 78 13.87 10.35 -7.78
N VAL A 79 13.07 10.86 -8.72
CA VAL A 79 13.46 11.03 -10.13
C VAL A 79 13.69 12.49 -10.48
N THR A 80 12.73 13.35 -10.22
CA THR A 80 12.74 14.78 -10.59
C THR A 80 12.81 15.72 -9.38
N GLY A 81 12.65 15.17 -8.17
CA GLY A 81 12.81 15.89 -6.93
C GLY A 81 11.51 16.26 -6.23
N PHE A 82 11.67 16.77 -5.00
CA PHE A 82 10.55 17.00 -4.07
C PHE A 82 9.54 18.02 -4.60
N GLU A 83 10.00 19.09 -5.23
CA GLU A 83 9.11 20.14 -5.77
C GLU A 83 8.19 19.60 -6.86
N ASP A 84 8.71 18.77 -7.77
CA ASP A 84 7.89 18.16 -8.82
C ASP A 84 6.92 17.13 -8.24
N SER A 85 7.30 16.42 -7.17
CA SER A 85 6.38 15.48 -6.50
C SER A 85 5.17 16.21 -5.90
N ILE A 86 5.36 17.36 -5.26
CA ILE A 86 4.27 18.20 -4.75
C ILE A 86 3.40 18.75 -5.89
N ASN A 87 4.04 19.19 -6.99
CA ASN A 87 3.32 19.66 -8.18
C ASN A 87 2.45 18.56 -8.78
N ARG A 88 2.98 17.35 -8.99
CA ARG A 88 2.25 16.19 -9.53
C ARG A 88 1.10 15.77 -8.64
N ALA A 89 1.34 15.68 -7.32
CA ALA A 89 0.30 15.38 -6.33
C ALA A 89 -0.86 16.38 -6.38
N ASN A 90 -0.56 17.67 -6.37
CA ASN A 90 -1.58 18.71 -6.44
C ASN A 90 -2.32 18.73 -7.78
N THR A 91 -1.61 18.47 -8.88
CA THR A 91 -2.23 18.39 -10.20
C THR A 91 -3.16 17.18 -10.30
N ALA A 92 -2.78 16.02 -9.74
CA ALA A 92 -3.63 14.85 -9.69
C ALA A 92 -4.92 15.08 -8.88
N LEU A 93 -4.81 15.69 -7.70
CA LEU A 93 -5.96 16.07 -6.87
C LEU A 93 -6.90 17.03 -7.62
N ALA A 94 -6.37 18.04 -8.31
CA ALA A 94 -7.18 18.96 -9.11
C ALA A 94 -7.86 18.29 -10.33
N ASN A 95 -7.47 17.06 -10.66
CA ASN A 95 -7.98 16.30 -11.80
C ASN A 95 -8.77 15.03 -11.42
N GLY A 96 -9.19 14.92 -10.15
CA GLY A 96 -10.17 13.93 -9.71
C GLY A 96 -9.63 12.81 -8.83
N ALA A 97 -8.36 12.85 -8.40
CA ALA A 97 -7.89 12.02 -7.31
C ALA A 97 -8.44 12.53 -5.98
N ASP A 98 -8.69 11.61 -5.05
CA ASP A 98 -9.23 11.91 -3.73
C ASP A 98 -8.12 12.07 -2.68
N ILE A 99 -7.03 11.32 -2.84
CA ILE A 99 -5.89 11.27 -1.91
C ILE A 99 -4.60 11.33 -2.71
N ALA A 100 -3.61 12.07 -2.20
CA ALA A 100 -2.27 12.08 -2.75
C ALA A 100 -1.34 11.12 -1.98
N PHE A 101 -0.46 10.46 -2.71
CA PHE A 101 0.58 9.62 -2.17
C PHE A 101 1.92 10.00 -2.81
N VAL A 102 2.75 10.74 -2.05
CA VAL A 102 4.12 11.07 -2.44
C VAL A 102 5.05 9.98 -1.90
N GLU A 103 5.62 9.20 -2.81
CA GLU A 103 6.44 8.04 -2.44
C GLU A 103 7.83 8.45 -1.98
N ALA A 104 8.34 7.70 -0.98
CA ALA A 104 9.71 7.71 -0.49
C ALA A 104 10.26 9.12 -0.17
N PRO A 105 9.61 9.93 0.69
CA PRO A 105 10.22 11.14 1.22
C PRO A 105 11.50 10.78 1.97
N LYS A 106 12.57 11.56 1.72
CA LYS A 106 13.95 11.23 2.13
C LYS A 106 14.30 11.73 3.52
N THR A 107 13.60 12.75 3.99
CA THR A 107 13.88 13.41 5.26
C THR A 107 12.60 13.64 6.07
N ILE A 108 12.74 13.81 7.38
CA ILE A 108 11.61 14.14 8.24
C ILE A 108 10.98 15.49 7.87
N ASP A 109 11.78 16.41 7.33
CA ASP A 109 11.29 17.70 6.84
C ASP A 109 10.39 17.52 5.61
N GLU A 110 10.78 16.67 4.66
CA GLU A 110 9.93 16.31 3.52
C GLU A 110 8.63 15.64 3.99
N VAL A 111 8.72 14.65 4.90
CA VAL A 111 7.55 14.00 5.49
C VAL A 111 6.60 15.02 6.11
N THR A 112 7.14 15.97 6.89
CA THR A 112 6.36 17.01 7.55
C THR A 112 5.78 18.03 6.57
N ALA A 113 6.48 18.32 5.48
CA ALA A 113 6.07 19.31 4.49
C ALA A 113 4.94 18.81 3.56
N ILE A 114 4.89 17.50 3.24
CA ILE A 114 3.90 16.94 2.32
C ILE A 114 2.46 17.30 2.70
N PRO A 115 1.95 17.00 3.92
CA PRO A 115 0.55 17.32 4.26
C PRO A 115 0.25 18.83 4.34
N LYS A 116 1.27 19.66 4.49
CA LYS A 116 1.14 21.13 4.52
C LYS A 116 1.09 21.75 3.13
N ARG A 117 1.71 21.11 2.14
CA ARG A 117 1.90 21.64 0.78
C ARG A 117 0.94 21.00 -0.23
N VAL A 118 0.51 19.78 0.04
CA VAL A 118 -0.48 19.07 -0.76
C VAL A 118 -1.89 19.58 -0.41
N LYS A 119 -2.69 19.85 -1.44
CA LYS A 119 -4.01 20.50 -1.31
C LYS A 119 -5.14 19.48 -1.08
N GLY A 120 -4.88 18.42 -0.35
CA GLY A 120 -5.85 17.36 -0.04
C GLY A 120 -5.31 16.33 0.94
N PRO A 121 -6.08 15.29 1.23
CA PRO A 121 -5.65 14.20 2.10
C PRO A 121 -4.38 13.52 1.57
N CYS A 122 -3.49 13.11 2.48
CA CYS A 122 -2.24 12.45 2.15
C CYS A 122 -2.16 11.05 2.75
N LEU A 123 -1.59 10.13 1.98
CA LEU A 123 -1.19 8.79 2.41
C LEU A 123 0.34 8.78 2.61
N LEU A 124 0.78 8.15 3.71
CA LEU A 124 2.19 7.89 4.01
C LEU A 124 2.49 6.39 3.87
N ASN A 125 3.56 6.07 3.17
CA ASN A 125 4.13 4.72 3.13
C ASN A 125 5.34 4.62 4.06
N VAL A 126 5.27 3.71 5.03
CA VAL A 126 6.37 3.46 5.98
C VAL A 126 6.92 2.06 5.74
N VAL A 127 8.08 2.00 5.13
CA VAL A 127 8.79 0.75 4.84
C VAL A 127 10.01 0.67 5.76
N THR A 128 9.97 -0.21 6.73
CA THR A 128 11.10 -0.43 7.64
C THR A 128 12.37 -0.79 6.85
N GLY A 129 13.45 -0.04 7.07
CA GLY A 129 14.69 -0.18 6.30
C GLY A 129 14.63 0.40 4.88
N GLY A 130 13.57 1.13 4.53
CA GLY A 130 13.44 1.86 3.27
C GLY A 130 14.09 3.25 3.29
N ILE A 131 13.72 4.09 2.32
CA ILE A 131 14.21 5.48 2.19
C ILE A 131 13.52 6.41 3.20
N THR A 132 12.20 6.23 3.37
CA THR A 132 11.41 7.06 4.30
C THR A 132 11.90 6.87 5.74
N PRO A 133 12.18 7.94 6.49
CA PRO A 133 12.57 7.84 7.89
C PRO A 133 11.53 7.08 8.72
N ASP A 134 11.99 6.29 9.68
CA ASP A 134 11.13 5.63 10.65
C ASP A 134 10.34 6.67 11.46
N LEU A 135 9.04 6.45 11.60
CA LEU A 135 8.12 7.37 12.22
C LEU A 135 7.03 6.59 12.95
N ASN A 136 6.65 7.03 14.14
CA ASN A 136 5.48 6.45 14.79
C ASN A 136 4.17 7.00 14.16
N MET A 137 3.10 6.24 14.27
CA MET A 137 1.83 6.57 13.62
C MET A 137 1.10 7.75 14.27
N ALA A 138 1.39 8.05 15.53
CA ALA A 138 0.83 9.24 16.19
C ALA A 138 1.44 10.51 15.58
N ASP A 139 2.77 10.54 15.42
CA ASP A 139 3.44 11.69 14.79
C ASP A 139 2.98 11.87 13.33
N ALA A 140 2.83 10.79 12.56
CA ALA A 140 2.30 10.86 11.21
C ALA A 140 0.89 11.49 11.16
N ARG A 141 0.01 11.09 12.07
CA ARG A 141 -1.34 11.68 12.21
C ARG A 141 -1.26 13.16 12.57
N ASP A 142 -0.40 13.52 13.52
CA ASP A 142 -0.26 14.91 14.00
C ASP A 142 0.36 15.82 12.92
N MET A 143 1.19 15.28 12.02
CA MET A 143 1.65 15.96 10.82
C MET A 143 0.53 16.19 9.79
N GLY A 144 -0.57 15.44 9.85
CA GLY A 144 -1.76 15.64 9.00
C GLY A 144 -2.03 14.51 7.99
N TYR A 145 -1.29 13.42 8.03
CA TYR A 145 -1.60 12.25 7.21
C TYR A 145 -2.93 11.60 7.62
N ARG A 146 -3.68 11.09 6.65
CA ARG A 146 -4.98 10.44 6.86
C ARG A 146 -4.92 8.94 6.76
N ILE A 147 -3.96 8.42 6.01
CA ILE A 147 -3.71 6.98 5.84
C ILE A 147 -2.22 6.75 6.01
N ALA A 148 -1.86 5.67 6.67
CA ALA A 148 -0.51 5.11 6.67
C ALA A 148 -0.57 3.65 6.25
N ILE A 149 0.35 3.24 5.37
CA ILE A 149 0.52 1.84 4.97
C ILE A 149 1.89 1.34 5.42
N LEU A 150 1.93 0.08 5.85
CA LEU A 150 3.15 -0.60 6.31
C LEU A 150 3.29 -1.94 5.56
N PRO A 151 3.63 -1.91 4.28
CA PRO A 151 3.55 -3.09 3.40
C PRO A 151 4.48 -4.24 3.82
N SER A 152 5.62 -3.93 4.42
CA SER A 152 6.61 -4.92 4.82
C SER A 152 6.48 -5.41 6.27
N LEU A 153 5.58 -4.84 7.08
CA LEU A 153 5.47 -5.12 8.52
C LEU A 153 5.34 -6.63 8.82
N LEU A 154 4.34 -7.27 8.23
CA LEU A 154 4.09 -8.70 8.48
C LEU A 154 5.06 -9.59 7.71
N THR A 155 5.36 -9.25 6.46
CA THR A 155 6.26 -10.05 5.61
C THR A 155 7.66 -10.12 6.20
N SER A 156 8.22 -8.99 6.63
CA SER A 156 9.54 -8.94 7.28
C SER A 156 9.57 -9.72 8.60
N ALA A 157 8.52 -9.62 9.40
CA ALA A 157 8.40 -10.38 10.63
C ALA A 157 8.33 -11.89 10.39
N ILE A 158 7.53 -12.32 9.40
CA ILE A 158 7.40 -13.74 9.00
C ILE A 158 8.73 -14.28 8.49
N MET A 159 9.39 -13.58 7.57
CA MET A 159 10.69 -14.00 7.02
C MET A 159 11.72 -14.18 8.13
N SER A 160 11.87 -13.17 9.00
CA SER A 160 12.83 -13.23 10.12
C SER A 160 12.54 -14.38 11.09
N ALA A 161 11.26 -14.61 11.41
CA ALA A 161 10.86 -15.71 12.28
C ALA A 161 11.11 -17.09 11.64
N CYS A 162 10.85 -17.23 10.33
CA CYS A 162 11.10 -18.46 9.59
C CYS A 162 12.61 -18.75 9.50
N ASP A 163 13.42 -17.75 9.13
CA ASP A 163 14.87 -17.91 9.01
C ASP A 163 15.48 -18.32 10.36
N LYS A 164 15.05 -17.67 11.44
CA LYS A 164 15.50 -18.05 12.79
C LYS A 164 15.11 -19.48 13.15
N ALA A 165 13.88 -19.87 12.94
CA ALA A 165 13.38 -21.21 13.28
C ALA A 165 14.11 -22.30 12.48
N LEU A 166 14.39 -22.08 11.20
CA LEU A 166 15.13 -23.00 10.35
C LEU A 166 16.61 -23.08 10.74
N ALA A 167 17.24 -21.97 11.09
CA ALA A 167 18.63 -21.94 11.57
C ALA A 167 18.77 -22.69 12.90
N ASP A 168 17.88 -22.45 13.85
CA ASP A 168 17.85 -23.12 15.15
C ASP A 168 17.68 -24.64 14.96
N PHE A 169 16.71 -25.07 14.13
CA PHE A 169 16.49 -26.49 13.82
C PHE A 169 17.72 -27.13 13.19
N LYS A 170 18.31 -26.49 12.20
CA LYS A 170 19.51 -27.00 11.51
C LYS A 170 20.72 -27.16 12.45
N SER A 171 20.83 -26.32 13.47
CA SER A 171 21.97 -26.34 14.41
C SER A 171 21.81 -27.35 15.54
N THR A 172 20.57 -27.71 15.89
CA THR A 172 20.26 -28.52 17.08
C THR A 172 19.60 -29.87 16.76
N ASP A 173 19.15 -30.08 15.52
CA ASP A 173 18.26 -31.18 15.11
C ASP A 173 16.98 -31.31 15.97
N MET A 174 16.64 -30.26 16.72
CA MET A 174 15.47 -30.21 17.61
C MET A 174 14.45 -29.18 17.08
N PRO A 175 13.16 -29.50 17.10
CA PRO A 175 12.15 -28.51 16.76
C PRO A 175 12.23 -27.33 17.73
N PRO A 176 11.81 -26.11 17.31
CA PRO A 176 11.82 -24.93 18.16
C PRO A 176 11.09 -25.16 19.49
N ASN A 177 11.61 -24.58 20.58
CA ASN A 177 10.98 -24.66 21.89
C ASN A 177 9.56 -24.08 21.82
N SER A 178 8.57 -24.88 22.21
CA SER A 178 7.15 -24.52 22.14
C SER A 178 6.69 -23.50 23.20
N ALA A 179 7.56 -23.13 24.16
CA ALA A 179 7.17 -22.25 25.27
C ALA A 179 6.62 -20.88 24.86
N HIS A 180 6.98 -20.41 23.66
CA HIS A 180 6.53 -19.13 23.10
C HIS A 180 5.69 -19.29 21.83
N LEU A 181 5.38 -20.52 21.45
CA LEU A 181 4.57 -20.80 20.26
C LEU A 181 3.11 -21.02 20.66
N PRO A 182 2.16 -20.62 19.79
CA PRO A 182 0.75 -20.94 20.01
C PRO A 182 0.56 -22.45 20.15
N SER A 183 -0.25 -22.88 21.12
CA SER A 183 -0.64 -24.27 21.25
C SER A 183 -1.35 -24.77 19.99
N VAL A 184 -1.51 -26.10 19.85
CA VAL A 184 -2.30 -26.66 18.75
C VAL A 184 -3.72 -26.10 18.77
N GLY A 185 -4.35 -26.01 19.96
CA GLY A 185 -5.68 -25.42 20.11
C GLY A 185 -5.75 -23.96 19.66
N ASP A 186 -4.80 -23.13 20.08
CA ASP A 186 -4.75 -21.71 19.69
C ASP A 186 -4.60 -21.53 18.17
N ARG A 187 -3.80 -22.40 17.52
CA ARG A 187 -3.65 -22.38 16.06
C ARG A 187 -4.97 -22.69 15.36
N PHE A 188 -5.68 -23.74 15.81
CA PHE A 188 -6.97 -24.09 15.23
C PHE A 188 -8.04 -23.02 15.51
N ALA A 189 -8.05 -22.40 16.70
CA ALA A 189 -8.93 -21.30 17.03
C ALA A 189 -8.76 -20.09 16.10
N ARG A 190 -7.52 -19.75 15.72
CA ARG A 190 -7.24 -18.69 14.72
C ARG A 190 -7.87 -18.96 13.36
N PHE A 191 -8.02 -20.22 12.97
CA PHE A 191 -8.71 -20.64 11.74
C PHE A 191 -10.20 -20.91 11.96
N ARG A 192 -10.78 -20.44 13.09
CA ARG A 192 -12.19 -20.53 13.40
C ARG A 192 -12.70 -21.99 13.44
N ALA A 193 -11.92 -22.91 14.03
CA ALA A 193 -12.28 -24.32 14.11
C ALA A 193 -13.65 -24.55 14.73
N ASP A 194 -14.02 -23.80 15.78
CA ASP A 194 -15.33 -23.90 16.43
C ASP A 194 -16.46 -23.54 15.47
N TYR A 195 -16.33 -22.47 14.71
CA TYR A 195 -17.31 -22.08 13.68
C TYR A 195 -17.53 -23.19 12.64
N TRP A 196 -16.45 -23.82 12.18
CA TRP A 196 -16.56 -24.90 11.21
C TRP A 196 -17.19 -26.15 11.81
N ASN A 197 -16.91 -26.45 13.09
CA ASN A 197 -17.56 -27.54 13.83
C ASN A 197 -19.04 -27.27 14.02
N GLU A 198 -19.45 -26.06 14.34
CA GLU A 198 -20.88 -25.67 14.44
C GLU A 198 -21.60 -25.87 13.11
N ILE A 199 -21.00 -25.42 11.98
CA ILE A 199 -21.58 -25.67 10.65
C ILE A 199 -21.75 -27.17 10.40
N ARG A 200 -20.69 -27.96 10.69
CA ARG A 200 -20.73 -29.41 10.54
C ARG A 200 -21.89 -30.03 11.35
N THR A 201 -22.00 -29.67 12.61
CA THR A 201 -23.08 -30.17 13.50
C THR A 201 -24.45 -29.79 12.96
N LYS A 202 -24.65 -28.56 12.51
CA LYS A 202 -25.90 -28.08 11.93
C LYS A 202 -26.38 -28.94 10.75
N PHE A 203 -25.46 -29.41 9.91
CA PHE A 203 -25.82 -30.21 8.73
C PHE A 203 -25.83 -31.72 8.97
N HIS A 204 -25.33 -32.20 10.13
CA HIS A 204 -25.41 -33.59 10.52
C HIS A 204 -26.61 -33.91 11.45
N SER A 205 -27.30 -32.88 11.92
CA SER A 205 -28.44 -33.02 12.88
C SER A 205 -29.81 -33.20 12.21
N SER A 206 -29.86 -33.66 10.97
CA SER A 206 -31.10 -33.94 10.22
C SER A 206 -31.31 -35.41 9.99
#